data_28b0597ff1c989e6d7020a80f93968c3
#
_entry.id   28b0597ff1c989e6d7020a80f93968c3
#
_cell.length_a   1.000
_cell.length_b   1.000
_cell.length_c   1.000
_cell.angle_alpha   90.00
_cell.angle_beta   90.00
_cell.angle_gamma   90.00
#
_symmetry.space_group_name_H-M   'P 1'
#
loop_
_entity.id
_entity.type
_entity.pdbx_description
1 polymer ?
#
loop_
_entity_poly.entity_id
_entity_poly.type
_entity_poly.pdbx_seq_one_letter_code
_entity_poly.pdbx_strand_id
1 'polypeptide(L)'
;AEENTRDALFDAMKRKETYSTSGVRVAVRFFGGWSLDAGMFKQKDWVKSAYARGVPMGADLPAKDARAPTFAVWATKDPDSGNLDRVQIVKGWSMHGQSFEKVYDVAWAGARKRDPATGKVPPIGSTVDLARATYTNAIGAVELKAVWTDPEFDPSLDAFYYTRVLEIPTPRWSTMQAVKLGRVPPSGPGFSAIIQERAWSSPIWYTPSAEARKAARPGLTVADLKKQGSLALSDAQLKELLVGKTVKVRNAVTGERFEILHGTTGRRLITTVNGRQAALTGAGEMMHGGDQDYEIRDGRLRTDINGTEFDVAVYKLGDKYLAARSNEFG
;
A
#
# COMPACT_ATOMS: atom_id res chain seq x y z
N ALA A 1 12.30 -18.54 -12.76
CA ALA A 1 12.90 -19.33 -13.84
C ALA A 1 12.50 -20.80 -13.64
N GLU A 2 12.38 -21.55 -14.71
CA GLU A 2 12.03 -22.97 -14.67
C GLU A 2 13.25 -23.82 -14.28
N GLU A 3 14.45 -23.33 -14.65
CA GLU A 3 15.72 -23.97 -14.38
C GLU A 3 16.75 -22.95 -13.91
N ASN A 4 17.81 -23.41 -13.23
CA ASN A 4 18.96 -22.59 -12.86
C ASN A 4 19.99 -22.55 -14.00
N THR A 5 19.55 -22.13 -15.18
CA THR A 5 20.40 -21.90 -16.35
C THR A 5 20.38 -20.44 -16.75
N ARG A 6 21.40 -19.96 -17.44
CA ARG A 6 21.51 -18.56 -17.89
C ARG A 6 20.28 -18.16 -18.73
N ASP A 7 19.89 -19.02 -19.67
CA ASP A 7 18.80 -18.73 -20.61
C ASP A 7 17.45 -18.70 -19.88
N ALA A 8 17.17 -19.67 -19.01
CA ALA A 8 15.93 -19.69 -18.22
C ALA A 8 15.82 -18.49 -17.27
N LEU A 9 16.94 -18.06 -16.67
CA LEU A 9 16.99 -16.85 -15.85
C LEU A 9 16.73 -15.59 -16.67
N PHE A 10 17.37 -15.48 -17.86
CA PHE A 10 17.17 -14.37 -18.77
C PHE A 10 15.71 -14.28 -19.24
N ASP A 11 15.12 -15.41 -19.62
CA ASP A 11 13.73 -15.47 -20.06
C ASP A 11 12.75 -15.10 -18.96
N ALA A 12 12.99 -15.51 -17.72
CA ALA A 12 12.18 -15.10 -16.58
C ALA A 12 12.26 -13.57 -16.34
N MET A 13 13.45 -12.98 -16.42
CA MET A 13 13.64 -11.53 -16.34
C MET A 13 12.95 -10.79 -17.50
N LYS A 14 13.07 -11.32 -18.73
CA LYS A 14 12.43 -10.75 -19.92
C LYS A 14 10.90 -10.77 -19.79
N ARG A 15 10.32 -11.83 -19.23
CA ARG A 15 8.89 -11.91 -18.92
C ARG A 15 8.49 -11.10 -17.69
N LYS A 16 9.44 -10.51 -16.98
CA LYS A 16 9.22 -9.84 -15.69
C LYS A 16 8.63 -10.76 -14.60
N GLU A 17 8.72 -12.07 -14.81
CA GLU A 17 8.24 -13.08 -13.87
C GLU A 17 9.29 -13.32 -12.77
N THR A 18 9.45 -12.29 -11.95
CA THR A 18 10.49 -12.20 -10.92
C THR A 18 9.90 -11.61 -9.64
N TYR A 19 10.57 -11.86 -8.54
CA TYR A 19 10.29 -11.20 -7.27
C TYR A 19 11.61 -10.95 -6.53
N SER A 20 11.60 -10.04 -5.57
CA SER A 20 12.74 -9.75 -4.73
C SER A 20 12.42 -9.97 -3.26
N THR A 21 13.46 -10.15 -2.46
CA THR A 21 13.36 -10.26 -1.01
C THR A 21 14.34 -9.32 -0.34
N SER A 22 14.13 -9.05 0.93
CA SER A 22 15.04 -8.24 1.75
C SER A 22 16.25 -9.04 2.30
N GLY A 23 16.53 -10.24 1.75
CA GLY A 23 17.67 -11.08 2.09
C GLY A 23 17.28 -12.53 2.40
N VAL A 24 16.05 -12.78 2.81
CA VAL A 24 15.49 -14.10 3.10
C VAL A 24 15.04 -14.81 1.83
N ARG A 25 14.93 -16.16 1.87
CA ARG A 25 14.54 -17.00 0.73
C ARG A 25 13.06 -17.36 0.78
N VAL A 26 12.20 -16.41 1.10
CA VAL A 26 10.74 -16.58 1.00
C VAL A 26 10.38 -16.90 -0.44
N ALA A 27 9.65 -17.99 -0.66
CA ALA A 27 9.16 -18.33 -1.98
C ALA A 27 7.74 -17.76 -2.19
N VAL A 28 7.52 -17.15 -3.36
CA VAL A 28 6.26 -16.48 -3.69
C VAL A 28 5.76 -16.91 -5.06
N ARG A 29 4.47 -17.26 -5.14
CA ARG A 29 3.72 -17.40 -6.39
C ARG A 29 2.57 -16.42 -6.37
N PHE A 30 2.40 -15.66 -7.46
CA PHE A 30 1.34 -14.66 -7.59
C PHE A 30 0.77 -14.68 -9.00
N PHE A 31 -0.55 -14.85 -9.10
CA PHE A 31 -1.29 -14.92 -10.36
C PHE A 31 -2.49 -13.99 -10.29
N GLY A 32 -2.86 -13.40 -11.44
CA GLY A 32 -4.09 -12.64 -11.63
C GLY A 32 -4.96 -13.28 -12.70
N GLY A 33 -6.26 -13.16 -12.57
CA GLY A 33 -7.20 -13.71 -13.56
C GLY A 33 -8.64 -13.29 -13.28
N TRP A 34 -9.56 -13.78 -14.08
CA TRP A 34 -10.99 -13.44 -13.97
C TRP A 34 -11.83 -14.53 -13.32
N SER A 35 -11.24 -15.70 -13.09
CA SER A 35 -11.94 -16.87 -12.57
C SER A 35 -11.07 -17.76 -11.68
N LEU A 36 -10.06 -17.20 -11.03
CA LEU A 36 -9.27 -17.92 -10.06
C LEU A 36 -10.11 -18.14 -8.79
N ASP A 37 -10.02 -19.33 -8.22
CA ASP A 37 -10.72 -19.71 -6.99
C ASP A 37 -9.83 -20.51 -6.04
N ALA A 38 -10.18 -20.53 -4.77
CA ALA A 38 -9.39 -21.21 -3.74
C ALA A 38 -9.35 -22.75 -3.89
N GLY A 39 -10.29 -23.33 -4.65
CA GLY A 39 -10.31 -24.77 -4.93
C GLY A 39 -9.10 -25.23 -5.74
N MET A 40 -8.50 -24.32 -6.52
CA MET A 40 -7.29 -24.62 -7.29
C MET A 40 -6.12 -25.07 -6.40
N PHE A 41 -5.98 -24.54 -5.19
CA PHE A 41 -4.89 -24.91 -4.27
C PHE A 41 -4.97 -26.35 -3.76
N LYS A 42 -6.10 -27.04 -3.96
CA LYS A 42 -6.26 -28.47 -3.63
C LYS A 42 -5.76 -29.39 -4.75
N GLN A 43 -5.50 -28.84 -5.94
CA GLN A 43 -5.02 -29.60 -7.08
C GLN A 43 -3.50 -29.80 -6.97
N LYS A 44 -3.02 -31.01 -7.30
CA LYS A 44 -1.59 -31.31 -7.31
C LYS A 44 -0.82 -30.35 -8.22
N ASP A 45 -1.40 -30.05 -9.39
CA ASP A 45 -0.80 -29.20 -10.42
C ASP A 45 -1.43 -27.79 -10.43
N TRP A 46 -1.70 -27.22 -9.25
CA TRP A 46 -2.37 -25.93 -9.12
C TRP A 46 -1.66 -24.80 -9.88
N VAL A 47 -0.33 -24.83 -9.95
CA VAL A 47 0.47 -23.83 -10.70
C VAL A 47 0.14 -23.90 -12.19
N LYS A 48 0.07 -25.10 -12.78
CA LYS A 48 -0.35 -25.29 -14.18
C LYS A 48 -1.77 -24.79 -14.41
N SER A 49 -2.67 -25.07 -13.47
CA SER A 49 -4.05 -24.53 -13.50
C SER A 49 -4.07 -23.01 -13.44
N ALA A 50 -3.20 -22.39 -12.63
CA ALA A 50 -3.10 -20.93 -12.51
C ALA A 50 -2.62 -20.29 -13.83
N TYR A 51 -1.61 -20.85 -14.49
CA TYR A 51 -1.17 -20.40 -15.81
C TYR A 51 -2.24 -20.55 -16.89
N ALA A 52 -3.03 -21.64 -16.84
CA ALA A 52 -4.10 -21.86 -17.81
C ALA A 52 -5.30 -20.91 -17.63
N ARG A 53 -5.54 -20.42 -16.41
CA ARG A 53 -6.72 -19.61 -16.05
C ARG A 53 -6.42 -18.14 -15.81
N GLY A 54 -5.14 -17.77 -15.80
CA GLY A 54 -4.69 -16.42 -15.48
C GLY A 54 -3.30 -16.13 -16.00
N VAL A 55 -2.72 -15.06 -15.49
CA VAL A 55 -1.38 -14.58 -15.83
C VAL A 55 -0.50 -14.54 -14.59
N PRO A 56 0.81 -14.85 -14.69
CA PRO A 56 1.74 -14.74 -13.58
C PRO A 56 2.11 -13.29 -13.27
N MET A 57 2.81 -13.09 -12.16
CA MET A 57 3.47 -11.81 -11.85
C MET A 57 4.31 -11.32 -13.02
N GLY A 58 4.31 -10.01 -13.24
CA GLY A 58 5.04 -9.36 -14.33
C GLY A 58 4.25 -9.25 -15.64
N ALA A 59 3.15 -9.95 -15.77
CA ALA A 59 2.34 -9.99 -17.01
C ALA A 59 1.20 -8.96 -16.99
N ASP A 60 0.62 -8.75 -18.19
CA ASP A 60 -0.56 -7.93 -18.37
C ASP A 60 -1.83 -8.78 -18.21
N LEU A 61 -2.75 -8.34 -17.37
CA LEU A 61 -4.07 -8.94 -17.23
C LEU A 61 -4.94 -8.46 -18.39
N PRO A 62 -5.38 -9.34 -19.29
CA PRO A 62 -6.19 -8.94 -20.44
C PRO A 62 -7.46 -8.23 -19.98
N ALA A 63 -7.78 -7.08 -20.59
CA ALA A 63 -9.05 -6.41 -20.37
C ALA A 63 -10.20 -7.36 -20.73
N LYS A 64 -11.17 -7.48 -19.83
CA LYS A 64 -12.34 -8.33 -20.00
C LYS A 64 -13.58 -7.53 -19.64
N ASP A 65 -14.62 -8.19 -19.22
CA ASP A 65 -15.85 -7.53 -18.80
C ASP A 65 -15.68 -6.69 -17.50
N ALA A 66 -16.77 -6.11 -17.02
CA ALA A 66 -16.77 -5.27 -15.81
C ALA A 66 -16.63 -6.04 -14.49
N ARG A 67 -16.38 -7.34 -14.52
CA ARG A 67 -16.15 -8.13 -13.29
C ARG A 67 -14.81 -7.79 -12.70
N ALA A 68 -14.74 -7.80 -11.37
CA ALA A 68 -13.48 -7.58 -10.66
C ALA A 68 -12.50 -8.75 -10.87
N PRO A 69 -11.19 -8.47 -11.05
CA PRO A 69 -10.17 -9.49 -11.17
C PRO A 69 -9.96 -10.21 -9.84
N THR A 70 -9.55 -11.46 -9.93
CA THR A 70 -9.15 -12.30 -8.80
C THR A 70 -7.66 -12.55 -8.83
N PHE A 71 -7.04 -12.56 -7.67
CA PHE A 71 -5.61 -12.79 -7.52
C PHE A 71 -5.36 -13.95 -6.57
N ALA A 72 -4.54 -14.90 -7.00
CA ALA A 72 -4.12 -16.04 -6.21
C ALA A 72 -2.67 -15.84 -5.76
N VAL A 73 -2.43 -15.98 -4.48
CA VAL A 73 -1.10 -15.89 -3.88
C VAL A 73 -0.83 -17.09 -3.01
N TRP A 74 0.40 -17.61 -3.11
CA TRP A 74 0.93 -18.62 -2.21
C TRP A 74 2.36 -18.26 -1.85
N ALA A 75 2.62 -18.14 -0.55
CA ALA A 75 3.94 -17.87 0.00
C ALA A 75 4.34 -18.94 1.00
N THR A 76 5.61 -19.34 0.97
CA THR A 76 6.24 -20.21 1.96
C THR A 76 7.45 -19.54 2.55
N LYS A 77 7.66 -19.72 3.87
CA LYS A 77 8.79 -19.11 4.57
C LYS A 77 10.14 -19.65 4.08
N ASP A 78 11.20 -18.90 4.31
CA ASP A 78 12.56 -19.41 4.28
C ASP A 78 12.75 -20.41 5.44
N PRO A 79 13.22 -21.65 5.20
CA PRO A 79 13.49 -22.63 6.25
C PRO A 79 14.34 -22.09 7.41
N ASP A 80 15.30 -21.21 7.11
CA ASP A 80 16.28 -20.70 8.06
C ASP A 80 15.88 -19.32 8.65
N SER A 81 14.69 -18.79 8.32
CA SER A 81 14.22 -17.48 8.77
C SER A 81 12.93 -17.55 9.59
N GLY A 82 12.36 -16.36 9.84
CA GLY A 82 11.11 -16.20 10.58
C GLY A 82 9.91 -16.81 9.86
N ASN A 83 8.89 -17.18 10.64
CA ASN A 83 7.59 -17.53 10.09
C ASN A 83 6.95 -16.33 9.40
N LEU A 84 5.98 -16.56 8.52
CA LEU A 84 5.23 -15.51 7.85
C LEU A 84 4.21 -14.87 8.81
N ASP A 85 4.17 -13.54 8.83
CA ASP A 85 3.14 -12.76 9.50
C ASP A 85 1.89 -12.65 8.64
N ARG A 86 2.03 -12.12 7.42
CA ARG A 86 0.92 -11.85 6.51
C ARG A 86 1.34 -11.75 5.05
N VAL A 87 0.35 -11.88 4.19
CA VAL A 87 0.41 -11.57 2.77
C VAL A 87 -0.49 -10.37 2.50
N GLN A 88 0.03 -9.42 1.77
CA GLN A 88 -0.68 -8.23 1.31
C GLN A 88 -0.75 -8.21 -0.20
N ILE A 89 -1.85 -7.68 -0.75
CA ILE A 89 -1.91 -7.23 -2.14
C ILE A 89 -1.94 -5.71 -2.11
N VAL A 90 -1.04 -5.11 -2.85
CA VAL A 90 -0.97 -3.67 -3.06
C VAL A 90 -1.53 -3.38 -4.44
N LYS A 91 -2.57 -2.55 -4.47
CA LYS A 91 -3.18 -2.01 -5.68
C LYS A 91 -2.68 -0.58 -5.87
N GLY A 92 -2.10 -0.30 -7.04
CA GLY A 92 -1.88 1.06 -7.49
C GLY A 92 -2.78 1.36 -8.68
N TRP A 93 -3.26 2.59 -8.79
CA TRP A 93 -4.05 3.04 -9.95
C TRP A 93 -3.82 4.51 -10.23
N SER A 94 -4.15 4.93 -11.45
CA SER A 94 -4.13 6.34 -11.82
C SER A 94 -5.54 6.82 -12.16
N MET A 95 -5.85 8.04 -11.72
CA MET A 95 -7.12 8.71 -12.01
C MET A 95 -6.88 10.22 -12.09
N HIS A 96 -7.32 10.85 -13.18
CA HIS A 96 -7.16 12.30 -13.40
C HIS A 96 -5.73 12.81 -13.21
N GLY A 97 -4.73 12.09 -13.75
CA GLY A 97 -3.32 12.45 -13.63
C GLY A 97 -2.71 12.28 -12.24
N GLN A 98 -3.43 11.71 -11.29
CA GLN A 98 -2.93 11.40 -9.95
C GLN A 98 -2.75 9.90 -9.77
N SER A 99 -1.76 9.51 -8.97
CA SER A 99 -1.49 8.13 -8.61
C SER A 99 -2.00 7.85 -7.18
N PHE A 100 -2.59 6.69 -7.00
CA PHE A 100 -3.13 6.23 -5.73
C PHE A 100 -2.62 4.83 -5.42
N GLU A 101 -2.55 4.50 -4.15
CA GLU A 101 -2.18 3.18 -3.67
C GLU A 101 -3.11 2.75 -2.53
N LYS A 102 -3.43 1.46 -2.48
CA LYS A 102 -4.14 0.85 -1.37
C LYS A 102 -3.59 -0.54 -1.07
N VAL A 103 -3.39 -0.80 0.22
CA VAL A 103 -2.84 -2.07 0.72
C VAL A 103 -3.94 -2.89 1.38
N TYR A 104 -4.10 -4.14 0.93
CA TYR A 104 -5.07 -5.10 1.43
C TYR A 104 -4.35 -6.26 2.12
N ASP A 105 -4.64 -6.52 3.39
CA ASP A 105 -4.23 -7.77 4.04
C ASP A 105 -5.11 -8.90 3.52
N VAL A 106 -4.57 -9.90 2.84
CA VAL A 106 -5.35 -10.96 2.16
C VAL A 106 -5.21 -12.33 2.82
N ALA A 107 -4.09 -12.58 3.51
CA ALA A 107 -3.87 -13.74 4.36
C ALA A 107 -2.98 -13.36 5.55
N TRP A 108 -3.16 -13.99 6.70
CA TRP A 108 -2.35 -13.73 7.90
C TRP A 108 -2.35 -14.92 8.85
N ALA A 109 -1.30 -15.01 9.66
CA ALA A 109 -1.15 -16.04 10.66
C ALA A 109 -1.94 -15.72 11.94
N GLY A 110 -2.35 -16.75 12.66
CA GLY A 110 -3.04 -16.66 13.95
C GLY A 110 -4.51 -16.21 13.85
N ALA A 111 -5.14 -16.09 15.00
CA ALA A 111 -6.58 -15.81 15.13
C ALA A 111 -6.92 -14.31 15.09
N ARG A 112 -6.02 -13.47 14.56
CA ARG A 112 -6.25 -12.01 14.46
C ARG A 112 -7.43 -11.71 13.55
N LYS A 113 -8.22 -10.72 13.93
CA LYS A 113 -9.35 -10.26 13.13
C LYS A 113 -9.00 -8.93 12.44
N ARG A 114 -9.48 -8.79 11.20
CA ARG A 114 -9.39 -7.52 10.49
C ARG A 114 -10.23 -6.47 11.20
N ASP A 115 -9.65 -5.31 11.41
CA ASP A 115 -10.34 -4.15 11.95
C ASP A 115 -11.34 -3.62 10.90
N PRO A 116 -12.66 -3.58 11.19
CA PRO A 116 -13.65 -3.13 10.21
C PRO A 116 -13.48 -1.67 9.79
N ALA A 117 -12.93 -0.82 10.67
CA ALA A 117 -12.76 0.61 10.40
C ALA A 117 -11.59 0.90 9.46
N THR A 118 -10.51 0.13 9.59
CA THR A 118 -9.28 0.35 8.82
C THR A 118 -9.06 -0.68 7.71
N GLY A 119 -9.78 -1.81 7.76
CA GLY A 119 -9.56 -2.94 6.87
C GLY A 119 -8.24 -3.68 7.09
N LYS A 120 -7.46 -3.31 8.10
CA LYS A 120 -6.13 -3.87 8.39
C LYS A 120 -6.16 -4.89 9.51
N VAL A 121 -5.22 -5.82 9.47
CA VAL A 121 -5.01 -6.80 10.55
C VAL A 121 -4.00 -6.24 11.55
N PRO A 122 -4.24 -6.33 12.87
CA PRO A 122 -3.28 -5.88 13.88
C PRO A 122 -1.91 -6.57 13.74
N PRO A 123 -0.83 -5.97 14.28
CA PRO A 123 0.49 -6.62 14.34
C PRO A 123 0.44 -7.98 15.02
N ILE A 124 1.32 -8.91 14.58
CA ILE A 124 1.38 -10.28 15.15
C ILE A 124 2.07 -10.34 16.53
N GLY A 125 2.74 -9.25 16.91
CA GLY A 125 3.61 -9.23 18.08
C GLY A 125 5.06 -9.57 17.71
N SER A 126 5.90 -9.82 18.73
CA SER A 126 7.32 -10.10 18.53
C SER A 126 7.80 -11.14 19.54
N THR A 127 8.68 -12.03 19.11
CA THR A 127 9.40 -13.01 19.93
C THR A 127 10.89 -12.69 20.03
N VAL A 128 11.29 -11.48 19.64
CA VAL A 128 12.68 -11.04 19.59
C VAL A 128 13.25 -10.81 20.99
N ASP A 129 14.39 -11.45 21.28
CA ASP A 129 15.27 -11.14 22.41
C ASP A 129 16.45 -10.30 21.88
N LEU A 130 16.41 -9.00 22.10
CA LEU A 130 17.44 -8.08 21.63
C LEU A 130 18.79 -8.25 22.36
N ALA A 131 18.78 -8.72 23.62
CA ALA A 131 20.02 -8.91 24.37
C ALA A 131 20.86 -10.04 23.78
N ARG A 132 20.19 -11.07 23.27
CA ARG A 132 20.83 -12.22 22.62
C ARG A 132 20.81 -12.13 21.10
N ALA A 133 20.10 -11.14 20.54
CA ALA A 133 19.79 -11.01 19.11
C ALA A 133 19.20 -12.31 18.52
N THR A 134 18.25 -12.92 19.25
CA THR A 134 17.55 -14.15 18.86
C THR A 134 16.05 -13.91 18.75
N TYR A 135 15.34 -14.88 18.17
CA TYR A 135 13.88 -14.92 18.11
C TYR A 135 13.40 -16.37 18.05
N THR A 136 12.11 -16.59 18.21
CA THR A 136 11.51 -17.92 18.06
C THR A 136 10.37 -17.89 17.04
N ASN A 137 10.15 -19.02 16.38
CA ASN A 137 9.02 -19.23 15.47
C ASN A 137 7.76 -19.71 16.22
N ALA A 138 7.55 -19.27 17.48
CA ALA A 138 6.33 -19.58 18.25
C ALA A 138 5.07 -18.88 17.70
N ILE A 139 5.24 -17.86 16.87
CA ILE A 139 4.18 -17.14 16.18
C ILE A 139 4.41 -17.20 14.66
N GLY A 140 3.40 -16.79 13.89
CA GLY A 140 3.49 -16.82 12.43
C GLY A 140 3.05 -18.17 11.82
N ALA A 141 3.19 -18.28 10.52
CA ALA A 141 2.83 -19.48 9.75
C ALA A 141 3.97 -19.89 8.80
N VAL A 142 4.10 -21.18 8.53
CA VAL A 142 5.10 -21.69 7.57
C VAL A 142 4.71 -21.42 6.12
N GLU A 143 3.42 -21.34 5.86
CA GLU A 143 2.85 -20.98 4.57
C GLU A 143 1.61 -20.10 4.76
N LEU A 144 1.34 -19.23 3.79
CA LEU A 144 0.11 -18.47 3.67
C LEU A 144 -0.34 -18.47 2.21
N LYS A 145 -1.64 -18.62 2.01
CA LYS A 145 -2.26 -18.61 0.69
C LYS A 145 -3.63 -17.98 0.72
N ALA A 146 -3.98 -17.29 -0.35
CA ALA A 146 -5.28 -16.67 -0.52
C ALA A 146 -5.65 -16.56 -1.99
N VAL A 147 -6.95 -16.56 -2.24
CA VAL A 147 -7.54 -15.98 -3.44
C VAL A 147 -8.34 -14.75 -3.00
N TRP A 148 -8.04 -13.61 -3.60
CA TRP A 148 -8.65 -12.34 -3.27
C TRP A 148 -9.20 -11.68 -4.53
N THR A 149 -10.40 -11.10 -4.42
CA THR A 149 -11.05 -10.33 -5.48
C THR A 149 -10.99 -8.87 -5.12
N ASP A 150 -10.64 -8.00 -6.07
CA ASP A 150 -10.60 -6.56 -5.82
C ASP A 150 -12.01 -6.00 -5.56
N PRO A 151 -12.33 -5.58 -4.30
CA PRO A 151 -13.66 -5.07 -3.97
C PRO A 151 -13.92 -3.66 -4.49
N GLU A 152 -12.89 -2.99 -4.99
CA GLU A 152 -12.94 -1.60 -5.45
C GLU A 152 -12.40 -1.48 -6.89
N PHE A 153 -12.61 -2.53 -7.68
CA PHE A 153 -12.21 -2.53 -9.07
C PHE A 153 -13.04 -1.54 -9.89
N ASP A 154 -12.35 -0.69 -10.62
CA ASP A 154 -12.95 0.17 -11.64
C ASP A 154 -12.38 -0.23 -13.01
N PRO A 155 -13.20 -0.80 -13.90
CA PRO A 155 -12.73 -1.27 -15.20
C PRO A 155 -12.27 -0.14 -16.13
N SER A 156 -12.50 1.11 -15.79
CA SER A 156 -12.12 2.28 -16.58
C SER A 156 -10.74 2.83 -16.26
N LEU A 157 -10.12 2.38 -15.14
CA LEU A 157 -8.86 2.91 -14.65
C LEU A 157 -7.69 1.96 -14.91
N ASP A 158 -6.56 2.53 -15.32
CA ASP A 158 -5.30 1.78 -15.31
C ASP A 158 -4.92 1.42 -13.87
N ALA A 159 -4.57 0.17 -13.66
CA ALA A 159 -4.21 -0.33 -12.35
C ALA A 159 -3.07 -1.36 -12.44
N PHE A 160 -2.35 -1.52 -11.33
CA PHE A 160 -1.42 -2.62 -11.16
C PHE A 160 -1.59 -3.24 -9.78
N TYR A 161 -1.20 -4.50 -9.67
CA TYR A 161 -1.32 -5.27 -8.44
C TYR A 161 -0.03 -6.04 -8.20
N TYR A 162 0.54 -5.93 -7.00
CA TYR A 162 1.65 -6.78 -6.60
C TYR A 162 1.40 -7.36 -5.20
N THR A 163 2.04 -8.48 -4.91
CA THR A 163 1.99 -9.04 -3.56
C THR A 163 3.21 -8.66 -2.76
N ARG A 164 2.99 -8.41 -1.47
CA ARG A 164 4.00 -8.22 -0.46
C ARG A 164 3.79 -9.23 0.66
N VAL A 165 4.83 -10.01 0.95
CA VAL A 165 4.83 -11.01 2.03
C VAL A 165 5.72 -10.50 3.15
N LEU A 166 5.25 -10.55 4.39
CA LEU A 166 6.00 -10.12 5.57
C LEU A 166 6.25 -11.32 6.49
N GLU A 167 7.47 -11.45 6.98
CA GLU A 167 7.81 -12.34 8.09
C GLU A 167 7.43 -11.72 9.44
N ILE A 168 7.44 -12.52 10.51
CA ILE A 168 7.40 -12.01 11.87
C ILE A 168 8.62 -11.11 12.15
N PRO A 169 8.57 -10.24 13.18
CA PRO A 169 9.73 -9.45 13.57
C PRO A 169 10.93 -10.34 13.94
N THR A 170 12.10 -10.00 13.40
CA THR A 170 13.39 -10.64 13.70
C THR A 170 14.45 -9.58 14.03
N PRO A 171 15.54 -9.91 14.74
CA PRO A 171 16.63 -8.96 14.90
C PRO A 171 17.23 -8.61 13.54
N ARG A 172 17.51 -7.33 13.31
CA ARG A 172 18.21 -6.90 12.10
C ARG A 172 19.61 -7.54 12.04
N TRP A 173 20.11 -7.84 10.84
CA TRP A 173 21.44 -8.43 10.66
C TRP A 173 22.55 -7.64 11.37
N SER A 174 22.50 -6.29 11.37
CA SER A 174 23.45 -5.45 12.07
C SER A 174 23.38 -5.61 13.59
N THR A 175 22.20 -5.84 14.15
CA THR A 175 22.02 -6.17 15.57
C THR A 175 22.61 -7.54 15.90
N MET A 176 22.32 -8.56 15.08
CA MET A 176 22.88 -9.92 15.26
C MET A 176 24.42 -9.89 15.20
N GLN A 177 24.98 -9.17 14.23
CA GLN A 177 26.42 -9.07 14.08
C GLN A 177 27.07 -8.32 15.25
N ALA A 178 26.48 -7.21 15.70
CA ALA A 178 27.00 -6.44 16.84
C ALA A 178 27.04 -7.29 18.11
N VAL A 179 25.93 -7.96 18.44
CA VAL A 179 25.86 -8.84 19.61
C VAL A 179 26.86 -9.99 19.52
N LYS A 180 26.98 -10.63 18.35
CA LYS A 180 27.98 -11.70 18.12
C LYS A 180 29.43 -11.23 18.33
N LEU A 181 29.72 -9.97 18.06
CA LEU A 181 31.04 -9.35 18.22
C LEU A 181 31.22 -8.67 19.58
N GLY A 182 30.26 -8.79 20.51
CA GLY A 182 30.31 -8.11 21.81
C GLY A 182 30.29 -6.59 21.69
N ARG A 183 29.67 -6.04 20.64
CA ARG A 183 29.57 -4.61 20.37
C ARG A 183 28.14 -4.11 20.63
N VAL A 184 28.00 -2.81 20.87
CA VAL A 184 26.69 -2.17 20.96
C VAL A 184 26.05 -2.13 19.55
N PRO A 185 24.81 -2.59 19.39
CA PRO A 185 24.11 -2.48 18.13
C PRO A 185 23.95 -1.02 17.67
N PRO A 186 23.97 -0.75 16.37
CA PRO A 186 23.68 0.59 15.86
C PRO A 186 22.31 1.10 16.35
N SER A 187 22.27 2.34 16.76
CA SER A 187 21.06 3.01 17.25
C SER A 187 20.97 4.44 16.71
N GLY A 188 19.77 5.01 16.70
CA GLY A 188 19.54 6.37 16.25
C GLY A 188 18.45 6.45 15.18
N PRO A 189 18.13 7.65 14.66
CA PRO A 189 17.14 7.85 13.61
C PRO A 189 17.47 6.98 12.36
N GLY A 190 16.49 6.19 11.89
CA GLY A 190 16.66 5.30 10.75
C GLY A 190 17.31 3.94 11.05
N PHE A 191 17.80 3.69 12.27
CA PHE A 191 18.35 2.40 12.69
C PHE A 191 17.39 1.66 13.62
N SER A 192 16.57 0.78 13.06
CA SER A 192 15.77 -0.14 13.87
C SER A 192 16.57 -1.39 14.21
N ALA A 193 16.58 -1.79 15.48
CA ALA A 193 17.22 -3.05 15.91
C ALA A 193 16.45 -4.30 15.44
N ILE A 194 15.19 -4.13 15.08
CA ILE A 194 14.26 -5.18 14.62
C ILE A 194 13.82 -4.86 13.21
N ILE A 195 13.61 -5.90 12.42
CA ILE A 195 13.08 -5.80 11.06
C ILE A 195 12.00 -6.87 10.85
N GLN A 196 11.03 -6.59 10.00
CA GLN A 196 10.21 -7.62 9.34
C GLN A 196 10.74 -7.82 7.93
N GLU A 197 11.41 -8.94 7.72
CA GLU A 197 11.88 -9.30 6.38
C GLU A 197 10.68 -9.54 5.47
N ARG A 198 10.87 -9.37 4.18
CA ARG A 198 9.76 -9.35 3.24
C ARG A 198 10.15 -9.77 1.83
N ALA A 199 9.13 -10.10 1.05
CA ALA A 199 9.25 -10.33 -0.38
C ALA A 199 8.23 -9.47 -1.13
N TRP A 200 8.59 -9.06 -2.38
CA TRP A 200 7.72 -8.31 -3.30
C TRP A 200 7.75 -8.97 -4.66
N SER A 201 6.58 -9.23 -5.24
CA SER A 201 6.47 -9.70 -6.62
C SER A 201 6.59 -8.56 -7.62
N SER A 202 6.92 -8.89 -8.86
CA SER A 202 6.60 -8.03 -10.00
C SER A 202 5.10 -7.79 -10.07
N PRO A 203 4.65 -6.59 -10.54
CA PRO A 203 3.23 -6.28 -10.64
C PRO A 203 2.55 -7.00 -11.80
N ILE A 204 1.26 -7.28 -11.63
CA ILE A 204 0.34 -7.63 -12.71
C ILE A 204 -0.38 -6.35 -13.12
N TRP A 205 -0.36 -6.03 -14.39
CA TRP A 205 -0.88 -4.78 -14.94
C TRP A 205 -2.27 -4.98 -15.53
N TYR A 206 -3.16 -4.03 -15.29
CA TYR A 206 -4.46 -3.93 -15.93
C TYR A 206 -4.56 -2.64 -16.71
N THR A 207 -4.85 -2.78 -18.00
CA THR A 207 -5.12 -1.65 -18.90
C THR A 207 -6.57 -1.76 -19.37
N PRO A 208 -7.41 -0.73 -19.17
CA PRO A 208 -8.78 -0.69 -19.64
C PRO A 208 -8.90 -0.83 -21.15
N SER A 209 -10.01 -1.41 -21.63
CA SER A 209 -10.36 -1.30 -23.04
C SER A 209 -10.71 0.14 -23.42
N ALA A 210 -10.68 0.45 -24.71
CA ALA A 210 -11.07 1.77 -25.19
C ALA A 210 -12.54 2.11 -24.84
N GLU A 211 -13.41 1.11 -24.84
CA GLU A 211 -14.82 1.24 -24.45
C GLU A 211 -14.96 1.51 -22.95
N ALA A 212 -14.22 0.79 -22.12
CA ALA A 212 -14.22 1.01 -20.66
C ALA A 212 -13.73 2.41 -20.32
N ARG A 213 -12.67 2.90 -20.98
CA ARG A 213 -12.18 4.28 -20.79
C ARG A 213 -13.23 5.33 -21.17
N LYS A 214 -13.99 5.12 -22.27
CA LYS A 214 -15.06 6.03 -22.67
C LYS A 214 -16.25 6.01 -21.71
N ALA A 215 -16.53 4.87 -21.10
CA ALA A 215 -17.58 4.71 -20.10
C ALA A 215 -17.19 5.24 -18.71
N ALA A 216 -15.91 5.63 -18.51
CA ALA A 216 -15.42 6.19 -17.27
C ALA A 216 -16.29 7.40 -16.86
N ARG A 217 -16.85 7.34 -15.67
CA ARG A 217 -17.51 8.51 -15.09
C ARG A 217 -16.41 9.51 -14.74
N PRO A 218 -16.42 10.73 -15.31
CA PRO A 218 -15.52 11.75 -14.83
C PRO A 218 -15.81 11.95 -13.33
N GLY A 219 -14.79 11.88 -12.49
CA GLY A 219 -14.91 12.28 -11.11
C GLY A 219 -15.42 13.72 -11.02
N LEU A 220 -15.87 14.14 -9.85
CA LEU A 220 -16.26 15.52 -9.63
C LEU A 220 -15.03 16.42 -9.88
N THR A 221 -15.06 17.14 -10.98
CA THR A 221 -13.97 18.05 -11.37
C THR A 221 -14.16 19.45 -10.78
N VAL A 222 -13.11 20.24 -10.77
CA VAL A 222 -13.21 21.68 -10.42
C VAL A 222 -14.19 22.40 -11.34
N ALA A 223 -14.26 22.03 -12.62
CA ALA A 223 -15.23 22.56 -13.57
C ALA A 223 -16.66 22.25 -13.15
N ASP A 224 -16.91 21.04 -12.64
CA ASP A 224 -18.26 20.65 -12.16
C ASP A 224 -18.63 21.39 -10.87
N LEU A 225 -17.67 21.60 -9.97
CA LEU A 225 -17.86 22.41 -8.78
C LEU A 225 -18.24 23.87 -9.16
N LYS A 226 -17.53 24.47 -10.10
CA LYS A 226 -17.82 25.82 -10.61
C LYS A 226 -19.21 25.89 -11.26
N LYS A 227 -19.59 24.90 -12.07
CA LYS A 227 -20.95 24.80 -12.67
C LYS A 227 -22.04 24.72 -11.61
N GLN A 228 -21.77 24.13 -10.44
CA GLN A 228 -22.68 24.06 -9.30
C GLN A 228 -22.63 25.31 -8.42
N GLY A 229 -21.96 26.37 -8.88
CA GLY A 229 -21.85 27.64 -8.15
C GLY A 229 -20.88 27.63 -6.97
N SER A 230 -20.06 26.59 -6.85
CA SER A 230 -19.04 26.50 -5.80
C SER A 230 -17.86 27.42 -6.14
N LEU A 231 -17.45 28.23 -5.19
CA LEU A 231 -16.27 29.10 -5.31
C LEU A 231 -15.15 28.59 -4.41
N ALA A 232 -13.91 28.76 -4.87
CA ALA A 232 -12.76 28.51 -4.03
C ALA A 232 -12.75 29.48 -2.84
N LEU A 233 -12.35 28.98 -1.68
CA LEU A 233 -12.21 29.80 -0.49
C LEU A 233 -11.06 30.80 -0.64
N SER A 234 -11.25 32.01 -0.14
CA SER A 234 -10.19 33.01 -0.02
C SER A 234 -9.21 32.66 1.11
N ASP A 235 -8.06 33.32 1.15
CA ASP A 235 -7.06 33.16 2.23
C ASP A 235 -7.68 33.37 3.61
N ALA A 236 -8.53 34.40 3.77
CA ALA A 236 -9.22 34.65 5.03
C ALA A 236 -10.13 33.51 5.47
N GLN A 237 -10.92 32.98 4.54
CA GLN A 237 -11.81 31.83 4.80
C GLN A 237 -11.03 30.55 5.08
N LEU A 238 -9.91 30.31 4.37
CA LEU A 238 -9.03 29.19 4.63
C LEU A 238 -8.37 29.28 6.02
N LYS A 239 -7.90 30.45 6.39
CA LYS A 239 -7.33 30.69 7.73
C LYS A 239 -8.37 30.46 8.82
N GLU A 240 -9.57 30.98 8.64
CA GLU A 240 -10.69 30.74 9.57
C GLU A 240 -11.06 29.25 9.67
N LEU A 241 -11.04 28.52 8.56
CA LEU A 241 -11.39 27.10 8.51
C LEU A 241 -10.32 26.21 9.17
N LEU A 242 -9.04 26.51 9.00
CA LEU A 242 -7.94 25.59 9.28
C LEU A 242 -7.09 26.01 10.49
N VAL A 243 -6.67 27.27 10.59
CA VAL A 243 -5.64 27.69 11.55
C VAL A 243 -6.10 27.53 13.00
N GLY A 244 -5.27 26.86 13.80
CA GLY A 244 -5.56 26.54 15.19
C GLY A 244 -6.61 25.43 15.39
N LYS A 245 -7.01 24.72 14.32
CA LYS A 245 -8.08 23.71 14.38
C LYS A 245 -7.61 22.35 13.92
N THR A 246 -8.23 21.31 14.48
CA THR A 246 -8.15 19.94 13.95
C THR A 246 -9.28 19.71 12.98
N VAL A 247 -8.96 19.42 11.72
CA VAL A 247 -9.92 19.12 10.67
C VAL A 247 -9.95 17.62 10.37
N LYS A 248 -11.16 17.12 10.12
CA LYS A 248 -11.37 15.72 9.69
C LYS A 248 -11.47 15.69 8.18
N VAL A 249 -10.55 14.96 7.57
CA VAL A 249 -10.46 14.82 6.13
C VAL A 249 -10.72 13.39 5.72
N ARG A 250 -11.44 13.20 4.65
CA ARG A 250 -11.60 11.90 3.99
C ARG A 250 -11.08 11.99 2.57
N ASN A 251 -10.15 11.13 2.22
CA ASN A 251 -9.76 10.95 0.83
C ASN A 251 -10.95 10.38 0.05
N ALA A 252 -11.44 11.12 -0.94
CA ALA A 252 -12.62 10.74 -1.71
C ALA A 252 -12.41 9.46 -2.54
N VAL A 253 -11.15 9.15 -2.87
CA VAL A 253 -10.76 8.02 -3.71
C VAL A 253 -10.43 6.79 -2.89
N THR A 254 -9.52 6.91 -1.91
CA THR A 254 -9.08 5.76 -1.08
C THR A 254 -10.02 5.48 0.09
N GLY A 255 -10.89 6.44 0.44
CA GLY A 255 -11.77 6.37 1.61
C GLY A 255 -11.05 6.57 2.94
N GLU A 256 -9.73 6.76 2.95
CA GLU A 256 -8.96 6.99 4.17
C GLU A 256 -9.41 8.26 4.88
N ARG A 257 -9.37 8.20 6.20
CA ARG A 257 -9.76 9.32 7.07
C ARG A 257 -8.57 9.81 7.86
N PHE A 258 -8.41 11.12 7.89
CA PHE A 258 -7.32 11.78 8.60
C PHE A 258 -7.90 12.82 9.56
N GLU A 259 -7.25 13.00 10.71
CA GLU A 259 -7.40 14.19 11.53
C GLU A 259 -6.09 14.96 11.45
N ILE A 260 -6.19 16.23 11.07
CA ILE A 260 -5.03 17.08 10.80
C ILE A 260 -5.16 18.33 11.65
N LEU A 261 -4.25 18.52 12.60
CA LEU A 261 -4.11 19.76 13.35
C LEU A 261 -3.30 20.77 12.52
N HIS A 262 -3.87 21.92 12.25
CA HIS A 262 -3.18 23.05 11.65
C HIS A 262 -2.80 24.04 12.74
N GLY A 263 -1.53 24.08 13.12
CA GLY A 263 -1.02 24.99 14.13
C GLY A 263 -1.03 26.45 13.68
N THR A 264 -0.94 27.38 14.64
CA THR A 264 -0.92 28.82 14.36
C THR A 264 0.42 29.32 13.82
N THR A 265 1.46 28.49 13.87
CA THR A 265 2.84 28.83 13.46
C THR A 265 3.19 28.35 12.05
N GLY A 266 2.20 27.98 11.23
CA GLY A 266 2.46 27.46 9.88
C GLY A 266 2.88 26.00 9.85
N ARG A 267 2.70 25.25 10.95
CA ARG A 267 2.96 23.81 11.03
C ARG A 267 1.68 23.02 11.15
N ARG A 268 1.60 21.89 10.47
CA ARG A 268 0.47 20.97 10.59
C ARG A 268 0.96 19.59 10.98
N LEU A 269 0.13 18.87 11.71
CA LEU A 269 0.40 17.52 12.19
C LEU A 269 -0.78 16.62 11.86
N ILE A 270 -0.53 15.48 11.23
CA ILE A 270 -1.52 14.43 11.09
C ILE A 270 -1.58 13.67 12.42
N THR A 271 -2.67 13.84 13.16
CA THR A 271 -2.83 13.27 14.50
C THR A 271 -3.43 11.87 14.48
N THR A 272 -4.31 11.59 13.52
CA THR A 272 -4.88 10.25 13.34
C THR A 272 -5.00 9.87 11.87
N VAL A 273 -4.87 8.58 11.61
CA VAL A 273 -5.18 7.94 10.32
C VAL A 273 -6.18 6.82 10.60
N ASN A 274 -7.34 6.89 9.94
CA ASN A 274 -8.43 5.94 10.12
C ASN A 274 -8.83 5.72 11.59
N GLY A 275 -8.81 6.81 12.39
CA GLY A 275 -9.17 6.80 13.80
C GLY A 275 -8.11 6.26 14.77
N ARG A 276 -6.91 5.98 14.30
CA ARG A 276 -5.75 5.59 15.13
C ARG A 276 -4.75 6.72 15.19
N GLN A 277 -4.11 6.89 16.33
CA GLN A 277 -3.03 7.85 16.47
C GLN A 277 -1.96 7.56 15.41
N ALA A 278 -1.58 8.60 14.64
CA ALA A 278 -0.52 8.49 13.68
C ALA A 278 0.79 8.20 14.43
N ALA A 279 1.36 7.03 14.17
CA ALA A 279 2.61 6.67 14.82
C ALA A 279 3.74 7.52 14.24
N LEU A 280 4.45 8.22 15.10
CA LEU A 280 5.77 8.81 14.81
C LEU A 280 6.83 7.71 14.72
N THR A 281 6.55 6.61 14.04
CA THR A 281 7.47 5.48 14.01
C THR A 281 8.28 5.48 12.72
N GLY A 282 9.56 5.67 12.91
CA GLY A 282 10.56 5.39 11.91
C GLY A 282 10.47 3.96 11.38
N ALA A 283 10.92 3.82 10.13
CA ALA A 283 11.14 2.60 9.37
C ALA A 283 9.89 1.87 8.85
N GLY A 284 9.47 2.22 7.66
CA GLY A 284 8.75 1.34 6.73
C GLY A 284 7.31 1.69 6.42
N GLU A 285 6.64 2.54 7.16
CA GLU A 285 5.36 3.15 6.79
C GLU A 285 5.52 4.68 6.75
N MET A 286 6.36 5.13 5.83
CA MET A 286 6.51 6.54 5.52
C MET A 286 5.33 6.98 4.68
N MET A 287 4.19 7.26 5.28
CA MET A 287 3.23 7.99 4.47
C MET A 287 2.36 8.99 5.20
N HIS A 288 2.19 9.01 6.51
CA HIS A 288 1.13 9.88 7.04
C HIS A 288 1.38 10.43 8.46
N GLY A 289 2.58 10.58 8.90
CA GLY A 289 2.83 11.09 10.24
C GLY A 289 4.09 11.92 10.30
N GLY A 290 3.97 13.20 10.17
CA GLY A 290 5.07 14.12 10.33
C GLY A 290 4.53 15.52 10.57
N ASP A 291 5.29 16.28 11.34
CA ASP A 291 5.13 17.71 11.47
C ASP A 291 5.55 18.32 10.11
N GLN A 292 4.63 18.96 9.42
CA GLN A 292 4.80 19.48 8.07
C GLN A 292 4.57 20.99 8.08
N ASP A 293 5.37 21.72 7.33
CA ASP A 293 5.13 23.13 7.09
C ASP A 293 3.92 23.32 6.17
N TYR A 294 3.12 24.35 6.42
CA TYR A 294 2.05 24.77 5.52
C TYR A 294 1.96 26.29 5.41
N GLU A 295 1.52 26.74 4.25
CA GLU A 295 1.26 28.12 3.93
C GLU A 295 -0.12 28.27 3.31
N ILE A 296 -0.83 29.37 3.67
CA ILE A 296 -2.08 29.76 3.01
C ILE A 296 -1.81 31.05 2.25
N ARG A 297 -1.80 30.95 0.93
CA ARG A 297 -1.54 32.05 0.01
C ARG A 297 -2.27 31.86 -1.32
N ASP A 298 -2.77 32.93 -1.90
CA ASP A 298 -3.47 32.96 -3.19
C ASP A 298 -4.69 32.05 -3.27
N GLY A 299 -5.48 31.94 -2.17
CA GLY A 299 -6.64 31.05 -2.07
C GLY A 299 -6.28 29.57 -2.01
N ARG A 300 -5.06 29.23 -1.62
CA ARG A 300 -4.55 27.86 -1.61
C ARG A 300 -3.86 27.49 -0.30
N LEU A 301 -4.01 26.25 0.05
CA LEU A 301 -3.21 25.59 1.09
C LEU A 301 -2.04 24.88 0.41
N ARG A 302 -0.83 25.33 0.71
CA ARG A 302 0.42 24.73 0.22
C ARG A 302 1.11 23.98 1.34
N THR A 303 1.69 22.85 1.05
CA THR A 303 2.43 22.04 2.00
C THR A 303 3.46 21.18 1.27
N ASP A 304 4.63 21.00 1.86
CA ASP A 304 5.63 20.04 1.40
C ASP A 304 5.51 18.73 2.17
N ILE A 305 5.47 17.64 1.45
CA ILE A 305 5.51 16.29 2.03
C ILE A 305 6.70 15.55 1.39
N ASN A 306 7.79 15.43 2.13
CA ASN A 306 8.99 14.73 1.68
C ASN A 306 9.55 15.25 0.34
N GLY A 307 9.61 16.57 0.16
CA GLY A 307 10.10 17.21 -1.07
C GLY A 307 9.07 17.25 -2.22
N THR A 308 7.84 16.85 -1.96
CA THR A 308 6.73 16.97 -2.90
C THR A 308 5.81 18.09 -2.44
N GLU A 309 5.72 19.16 -3.23
CA GLU A 309 4.80 20.25 -2.97
C GLU A 309 3.36 19.85 -3.30
N PHE A 310 2.46 20.11 -2.35
CA PHE A 310 1.03 19.93 -2.50
C PHE A 310 0.36 21.30 -2.47
N ASP A 311 -0.30 21.65 -3.54
CA ASP A 311 -1.02 22.89 -3.72
C ASP A 311 -2.51 22.61 -3.92
N VAL A 312 -3.34 22.99 -2.94
CA VAL A 312 -4.77 22.60 -2.88
C VAL A 312 -5.65 23.84 -2.77
N ALA A 313 -6.64 23.96 -3.66
CA ALA A 313 -7.77 24.84 -3.46
C ALA A 313 -8.89 24.13 -2.73
N VAL A 314 -9.59 24.83 -1.83
CA VAL A 314 -10.74 24.28 -1.10
C VAL A 314 -12.02 24.95 -1.59
N TYR A 315 -13.01 24.16 -1.94
CA TYR A 315 -14.31 24.59 -2.42
C TYR A 315 -15.38 24.25 -1.39
N LYS A 316 -16.34 25.14 -1.18
CA LYS A 316 -17.52 24.87 -0.34
C LYS A 316 -18.67 24.40 -1.22
N LEU A 317 -19.25 23.22 -0.91
CA LEU A 317 -20.40 22.67 -1.59
C LEU A 317 -21.42 22.22 -0.53
N GLY A 318 -22.48 23.04 -0.32
CA GLY A 318 -23.40 22.86 0.79
C GLY A 318 -22.69 22.92 2.14
N ASP A 319 -22.86 21.88 2.95
CA ASP A 319 -22.20 21.77 4.28
C ASP A 319 -20.83 21.11 4.24
N LYS A 320 -20.31 20.80 3.05
CA LYS A 320 -19.04 20.10 2.86
C LYS A 320 -17.99 21.00 2.24
N TYR A 321 -16.73 20.69 2.57
CA TYR A 321 -15.58 21.29 1.95
C TYR A 321 -14.87 20.22 1.12
N LEU A 322 -14.49 20.58 -0.10
CA LEU A 322 -13.80 19.70 -1.05
C LEU A 322 -12.45 20.30 -1.39
N ALA A 323 -11.39 19.56 -1.11
CA ALA A 323 -10.04 19.94 -1.47
C ALA A 323 -9.70 19.39 -2.84
N ALA A 324 -9.30 20.25 -3.76
CA ALA A 324 -8.86 19.89 -5.11
C ALA A 324 -7.41 20.34 -5.32
N ARG A 325 -6.57 19.44 -5.84
CA ARG A 325 -5.22 19.77 -6.29
C ARG A 325 -5.30 20.53 -7.60
N SER A 326 -4.42 21.51 -7.79
CA SER A 326 -4.12 21.99 -9.12
C SER A 326 -3.15 21.03 -9.79
N ASN A 327 -3.60 20.42 -10.85
CA ASN A 327 -2.77 19.71 -11.82
C ASN A 327 -3.17 20.19 -13.21
N GLU A 328 -2.41 19.77 -14.22
CA GLU A 328 -2.64 20.13 -15.62
C GLU A 328 -4.01 19.68 -16.17
N PHE A 329 -4.74 18.90 -15.39
CA PHE A 329 -6.06 18.36 -15.74
C PHE A 329 -7.22 19.06 -15.04
N GLY A 330 -6.95 20.15 -14.28
CA GLY A 330 -7.93 21.07 -13.66
C GLY A 330 -8.41 20.65 -12.31
#